data_1bf2b8c5b54b03fe56df12a4f19854d6
#
_entry.id   1bf2b8c5b54b03fe56df12a4f19854d6
#
_cell.length_a   1.000
_cell.length_b   1.000
_cell.length_c   1.000
_cell.angle_alpha   90.00
_cell.angle_beta   90.00
_cell.angle_gamma   90.00
#
_symmetry.space_group_name_H-M   'P 1'
#
loop_
_entity.id
_entity.type
_entity.pdbx_description
1 polymer ?
#
loop_
_entity_poly.entity_id
_entity_poly.type
_entity_poly.pdbx_seq_one_letter_code
_entity_poly.pdbx_strand_id
1 'polypeptide(L)'
;MRIIPAIDIIDGKCVRLSKGDYDTKKIYNENPLEVAKSFEAHGIQYLHLVDLDGAKSSRIVNYKILEQIASKTSLKIDFGGGLKSDADLKIAFESGANQITGGSIAIKQPDIFKNWIQQYGADKIILGADAMNEKVAISGWLEESKEEVIPFIQNYQKEGIQYVICTDISKDGMLEGPSFELYQRILESDLSNQVCHFERSRETRLKLIASGGISTLDELPKLAELGCEGTIIGKAIYEGRISLKQLENYIIKL
;
A
#
# COMPACT_ATOMS: atom_id res chain seq x y z
N MET A 1 5.14 -14.36 0.51
CA MET A 1 5.04 -12.89 0.27
C MET A 1 3.75 -12.59 -0.49
N ARG A 2 2.96 -11.56 -0.09
CA ARG A 2 1.73 -11.16 -0.79
C ARG A 2 2.05 -10.47 -2.11
N ILE A 3 1.33 -10.84 -3.18
CA ILE A 3 1.33 -10.12 -4.47
C ILE A 3 0.09 -9.22 -4.47
N ILE A 4 0.29 -7.91 -4.58
CA ILE A 4 -0.73 -6.91 -4.36
C ILE A 4 -0.78 -5.97 -5.57
N PRO A 5 -1.59 -6.26 -6.61
CA PRO A 5 -1.83 -5.29 -7.66
C PRO A 5 -2.46 -4.02 -7.11
N ALA A 6 -2.19 -2.88 -7.75
CA ALA A 6 -2.80 -1.60 -7.41
C ALA A 6 -3.83 -1.17 -8.44
N ILE A 7 -4.96 -0.63 -7.95
CA ILE A 7 -5.94 0.12 -8.74
C ILE A 7 -6.05 1.52 -8.15
N ASP A 8 -5.67 2.53 -8.91
CA ASP A 8 -5.91 3.92 -8.56
C ASP A 8 -7.19 4.40 -9.26
N ILE A 9 -8.00 5.19 -8.54
CA ILE A 9 -9.29 5.67 -9.04
C ILE A 9 -9.28 7.19 -9.14
N ILE A 10 -9.61 7.69 -10.32
CA ILE A 10 -9.99 9.09 -10.59
C ILE A 10 -11.25 9.08 -11.45
N ASP A 11 -12.25 9.89 -11.07
CA ASP A 11 -13.54 10.00 -11.78
C ASP A 11 -14.22 8.63 -12.01
N GLY A 12 -14.05 7.70 -11.06
CA GLY A 12 -14.61 6.36 -11.15
C GLY A 12 -13.88 5.40 -12.07
N LYS A 13 -12.73 5.76 -12.63
CA LYS A 13 -11.97 4.99 -13.61
C LYS A 13 -10.65 4.49 -13.04
N CYS A 14 -10.19 3.34 -13.56
CA CYS A 14 -8.86 2.81 -13.25
C CYS A 14 -7.79 3.61 -14.00
N VAL A 15 -6.91 4.27 -13.24
CA VAL A 15 -5.87 5.15 -13.78
C VAL A 15 -4.49 4.81 -13.20
N ARG A 16 -3.45 5.38 -13.77
CA ARG A 16 -2.12 5.48 -13.14
C ARG A 16 -1.55 6.86 -13.36
N LEU A 17 -0.83 7.33 -12.36
CA LEU A 17 -0.01 8.53 -12.41
C LEU A 17 1.47 8.12 -12.49
N SER A 18 2.34 9.05 -12.82
CA SER A 18 3.79 8.90 -12.67
C SER A 18 4.25 9.83 -11.56
N LYS A 19 4.89 9.28 -10.51
CA LYS A 19 5.34 10.03 -9.32
C LYS A 19 4.24 10.89 -8.67
N GLY A 20 2.97 10.43 -8.74
CA GLY A 20 1.83 11.14 -8.16
C GLY A 20 1.36 12.37 -8.93
N ASP A 21 1.94 12.68 -10.08
CA ASP A 21 1.58 13.85 -10.89
C ASP A 21 0.27 13.62 -11.66
N TYR A 22 -0.77 14.38 -11.31
CA TYR A 22 -2.11 14.30 -11.92
C TYR A 22 -2.13 14.68 -13.41
N ASP A 23 -1.19 15.49 -13.89
CA ASP A 23 -1.08 15.86 -15.29
C ASP A 23 -0.59 14.68 -16.17
N THR A 24 0.00 13.67 -15.54
CA THR A 24 0.45 12.43 -16.19
C THR A 24 -0.63 11.34 -16.24
N LYS A 25 -1.88 11.66 -15.82
CA LYS A 25 -2.99 10.71 -15.73
C LYS A 25 -3.18 9.92 -17.04
N LYS A 26 -3.07 8.60 -16.94
CA LYS A 26 -3.40 7.65 -18.01
C LYS A 26 -4.54 6.73 -17.57
N ILE A 27 -5.62 6.66 -18.34
CA ILE A 27 -6.73 5.74 -18.09
C ILE A 27 -6.38 4.39 -18.72
N TYR A 28 -6.48 3.33 -17.92
CA TYR A 28 -6.24 1.96 -18.36
C TYR A 28 -7.53 1.15 -18.52
N ASN A 29 -8.55 1.48 -17.72
CA ASN A 29 -9.87 0.86 -17.83
C ASN A 29 -10.95 1.79 -17.28
N GLU A 30 -12.09 1.84 -17.96
CA GLU A 30 -13.27 2.61 -17.54
C GLU A 30 -14.01 1.94 -16.36
N ASN A 31 -13.75 0.65 -16.11
CA ASN A 31 -14.45 -0.14 -15.10
C ASN A 31 -13.44 -0.83 -14.13
N PRO A 32 -13.17 -0.25 -12.95
CA PRO A 32 -12.27 -0.84 -11.96
C PRO A 32 -12.68 -2.26 -11.50
N LEU A 33 -13.97 -2.57 -11.47
CA LEU A 33 -14.45 -3.91 -11.11
C LEU A 33 -14.00 -4.99 -12.10
N GLU A 34 -13.96 -4.71 -13.39
CA GLU A 34 -13.47 -5.66 -14.38
C GLU A 34 -11.99 -5.96 -14.20
N VAL A 35 -11.21 -4.92 -13.87
CA VAL A 35 -9.79 -5.08 -13.54
C VAL A 35 -9.61 -5.95 -12.29
N ALA A 36 -10.36 -5.67 -11.23
CA ALA A 36 -10.33 -6.45 -9.98
C ALA A 36 -10.70 -7.93 -10.21
N LYS A 37 -11.76 -8.21 -11.00
CA LYS A 37 -12.15 -9.57 -11.38
C LYS A 37 -11.08 -10.28 -12.19
N SER A 38 -10.40 -9.55 -13.07
CA SER A 38 -9.27 -10.11 -13.84
C SER A 38 -8.12 -10.51 -12.92
N PHE A 39 -7.82 -9.74 -11.88
CA PHE A 39 -6.82 -10.10 -10.88
C PHE A 39 -7.23 -11.37 -10.12
N GLU A 40 -8.46 -11.42 -9.61
CA GLU A 40 -9.00 -12.58 -8.89
C GLU A 40 -8.97 -13.86 -9.75
N ALA A 41 -9.35 -13.76 -11.03
CA ALA A 41 -9.35 -14.89 -11.97
C ALA A 41 -7.95 -15.51 -12.20
N HIS A 42 -6.88 -14.79 -11.88
CA HIS A 42 -5.49 -15.26 -11.92
C HIS A 42 -4.92 -15.59 -10.52
N GLY A 43 -5.78 -15.90 -9.55
CA GLY A 43 -5.37 -16.35 -8.22
C GLY A 43 -4.82 -15.29 -7.30
N ILE A 44 -4.92 -14.01 -7.66
CA ILE A 44 -4.52 -12.90 -6.79
C ILE A 44 -5.55 -12.77 -5.66
N GLN A 45 -5.06 -12.59 -4.44
CA GLN A 45 -5.90 -12.54 -3.23
C GLN A 45 -5.97 -11.16 -2.59
N TYR A 46 -5.05 -10.26 -2.91
CA TYR A 46 -4.91 -8.95 -2.29
C TYR A 46 -4.99 -7.86 -3.34
N LEU A 47 -5.56 -6.72 -2.95
CA LEU A 47 -5.71 -5.54 -3.80
C LEU A 47 -5.38 -4.28 -3.00
N HIS A 48 -4.52 -3.43 -3.53
CA HIS A 48 -4.34 -2.05 -3.06
C HIS A 48 -5.20 -1.13 -3.90
N LEU A 49 -6.22 -0.52 -3.28
CA LEU A 49 -7.20 0.35 -3.94
C LEU A 49 -7.04 1.78 -3.44
N VAL A 50 -6.70 2.71 -4.34
CA VAL A 50 -6.39 4.10 -3.98
C VAL A 50 -7.42 5.06 -4.57
N ASP A 51 -8.11 5.78 -3.69
CA ASP A 51 -9.02 6.87 -4.03
C ASP A 51 -8.23 8.18 -4.23
N LEU A 52 -7.79 8.44 -5.45
CA LEU A 52 -7.02 9.66 -5.78
C LEU A 52 -7.90 10.93 -5.73
N ASP A 53 -9.19 10.83 -6.03
CA ASP A 53 -10.13 11.94 -5.83
C ASP A 53 -10.26 12.25 -4.33
N GLY A 54 -10.31 11.20 -3.51
CA GLY A 54 -10.30 11.32 -2.06
C GLY A 54 -9.01 11.94 -1.54
N ALA A 55 -7.86 11.50 -2.03
CA ALA A 55 -6.57 12.08 -1.66
C ALA A 55 -6.52 13.59 -1.93
N LYS A 56 -7.04 14.02 -3.08
CA LYS A 56 -7.11 15.43 -3.49
C LYS A 56 -8.11 16.23 -2.67
N SER A 57 -9.30 15.67 -2.38
CA SER A 57 -10.39 16.35 -1.68
C SER A 57 -10.33 16.23 -0.15
N SER A 58 -9.36 15.47 0.38
CA SER A 58 -9.20 15.21 1.82
C SER A 58 -10.43 14.59 2.49
N ARG A 59 -11.15 13.73 1.79
CA ARG A 59 -12.29 12.92 2.25
C ARG A 59 -12.46 11.71 1.34
N ILE A 60 -13.12 10.65 1.81
CA ILE A 60 -13.44 9.52 0.96
C ILE A 60 -14.46 9.90 -0.14
N VAL A 61 -14.19 9.51 -1.39
CA VAL A 61 -15.04 9.83 -2.57
C VAL A 61 -15.54 8.56 -3.26
N ASN A 62 -14.61 7.67 -3.63
CA ASN A 62 -14.91 6.50 -4.45
C ASN A 62 -15.32 5.23 -3.65
N TYR A 63 -15.92 5.38 -2.47
CA TYR A 63 -16.33 4.26 -1.61
C TYR A 63 -17.33 3.30 -2.27
N LYS A 64 -18.17 3.78 -3.21
CA LYS A 64 -19.09 2.92 -3.97
C LYS A 64 -18.36 1.93 -4.89
N ILE A 65 -17.18 2.30 -5.40
CA ILE A 65 -16.35 1.39 -6.19
C ILE A 65 -15.71 0.34 -5.26
N LEU A 66 -15.23 0.75 -4.09
CA LEU A 66 -14.79 -0.18 -3.06
C LEU A 66 -15.88 -1.21 -2.73
N GLU A 67 -17.12 -0.75 -2.45
CA GLU A 67 -18.27 -1.61 -2.17
C GLU A 67 -18.58 -2.58 -3.32
N GLN A 68 -18.53 -2.10 -4.57
CA GLN A 68 -18.74 -2.94 -5.74
C GLN A 68 -17.67 -4.03 -5.88
N ILE A 69 -16.41 -3.70 -5.67
CA ILE A 69 -15.32 -4.67 -5.76
C ILE A 69 -15.42 -5.66 -4.60
N ALA A 70 -15.57 -5.18 -3.37
CA ALA A 70 -15.67 -6.03 -2.18
C ALA A 70 -16.86 -7.00 -2.21
N SER A 71 -18.02 -6.57 -2.75
CA SER A 71 -19.21 -7.41 -2.83
C SER A 71 -19.19 -8.41 -4.00
N LYS A 72 -18.34 -8.20 -5.02
CA LYS A 72 -18.33 -9.01 -6.26
C LYS A 72 -17.03 -9.79 -6.48
N THR A 73 -16.09 -9.70 -5.56
CA THR A 73 -14.83 -10.46 -5.54
C THR A 73 -14.52 -10.94 -4.13
N SER A 74 -13.63 -11.91 -3.99
CA SER A 74 -13.08 -12.39 -2.71
C SER A 74 -11.77 -11.69 -2.34
N LEU A 75 -11.38 -10.65 -3.06
CA LEU A 75 -10.13 -9.92 -2.84
C LEU A 75 -10.12 -9.28 -1.45
N LYS A 76 -9.00 -9.42 -0.75
CA LYS A 76 -8.72 -8.70 0.49
C LYS A 76 -8.20 -7.31 0.12
N ILE A 77 -9.04 -6.31 0.35
CA ILE A 77 -8.79 -4.95 -0.12
C ILE A 77 -8.16 -4.11 1.00
N ASP A 78 -6.99 -3.56 0.73
CA ASP A 78 -6.43 -2.43 1.41
C ASP A 78 -6.87 -1.16 0.67
N PHE A 79 -7.50 -0.24 1.39
CA PHE A 79 -8.04 1.00 0.83
C PHE A 79 -7.30 2.22 1.37
N GLY A 80 -6.83 3.06 0.46
CA GLY A 80 -6.16 4.32 0.78
C GLY A 80 -6.73 5.50 -0.01
N GLY A 81 -6.28 6.70 0.38
CA GLY A 81 -6.70 7.95 -0.26
C GLY A 81 -7.89 8.63 0.43
N GLY A 82 -7.65 9.86 0.90
CA GLY A 82 -8.70 10.73 1.45
C GLY A 82 -9.17 10.46 2.86
N LEU A 83 -8.68 9.44 3.55
CA LEU A 83 -9.08 9.11 4.92
C LEU A 83 -8.51 10.14 5.91
N LYS A 84 -9.37 10.99 6.47
CA LYS A 84 -8.99 12.10 7.37
C LYS A 84 -9.78 12.15 8.68
N SER A 85 -10.85 11.36 8.79
CA SER A 85 -11.75 11.34 9.94
C SER A 85 -12.23 9.94 10.26
N ASP A 86 -12.77 9.75 11.49
CA ASP A 86 -13.43 8.51 11.90
C ASP A 86 -14.62 8.16 10.99
N ALA A 87 -15.29 9.19 10.46
CA ALA A 87 -16.40 9.00 9.52
C ALA A 87 -15.92 8.40 8.19
N ASP A 88 -14.79 8.89 7.64
CA ASP A 88 -14.21 8.32 6.42
C ASP A 88 -13.78 6.87 6.65
N LEU A 89 -13.16 6.60 7.80
CA LEU A 89 -12.71 5.27 8.17
C LEU A 89 -13.88 4.28 8.29
N LYS A 90 -14.96 4.72 8.95
CA LYS A 90 -16.18 3.94 9.09
C LYS A 90 -16.77 3.60 7.71
N ILE A 91 -16.89 4.59 6.82
CA ILE A 91 -17.37 4.38 5.45
C ILE A 91 -16.50 3.36 4.71
N ALA A 92 -15.16 3.45 4.81
CA ALA A 92 -14.27 2.51 4.16
C ALA A 92 -14.49 1.06 4.63
N PHE A 93 -14.57 0.82 5.95
CA PHE A 93 -14.82 -0.52 6.48
C PHE A 93 -16.23 -1.03 6.17
N GLU A 94 -17.27 -0.19 6.28
CA GLU A 94 -18.64 -0.54 5.93
C GLU A 94 -18.79 -0.85 4.42
N SER A 95 -17.97 -0.23 3.57
CA SER A 95 -17.88 -0.52 2.12
C SER A 95 -17.02 -1.74 1.79
N GLY A 96 -16.46 -2.44 2.78
CA GLY A 96 -15.82 -3.74 2.61
C GLY A 96 -14.30 -3.71 2.55
N ALA A 97 -13.62 -2.62 2.95
CA ALA A 97 -12.18 -2.64 3.14
C ALA A 97 -11.78 -3.65 4.22
N ASN A 98 -10.78 -4.48 3.95
CA ASN A 98 -10.19 -5.39 4.94
C ASN A 98 -9.16 -4.67 5.79
N GLN A 99 -8.39 -3.79 5.17
CA GLN A 99 -7.39 -2.93 5.79
C GLN A 99 -7.53 -1.52 5.20
N ILE A 100 -7.05 -0.52 5.92
CA ILE A 100 -6.93 0.87 5.42
C ILE A 100 -5.49 1.33 5.51
N THR A 101 -5.07 2.16 4.56
CA THR A 101 -3.76 2.81 4.57
C THR A 101 -3.89 4.29 4.89
N GLY A 102 -3.23 4.71 5.98
CA GLY A 102 -3.10 6.10 6.39
C GLY A 102 -1.67 6.60 6.23
N GLY A 103 -1.44 7.51 5.30
CA GLY A 103 -0.15 8.19 5.11
C GLY A 103 -0.15 9.58 5.76
N SER A 104 -0.57 10.61 5.04
CA SER A 104 -0.53 12.01 5.52
C SER A 104 -1.21 12.25 6.86
N ILE A 105 -2.24 11.49 7.22
CA ILE A 105 -2.93 11.62 8.51
C ILE A 105 -2.02 11.23 9.67
N ALA A 106 -1.17 10.23 9.48
CA ALA A 106 -0.23 9.79 10.51
C ALA A 106 0.78 10.90 10.89
N ILE A 107 1.04 11.85 9.99
CA ILE A 107 1.90 13.02 10.28
C ILE A 107 1.07 14.23 10.72
N LYS A 108 -0.02 14.53 10.01
CA LYS A 108 -0.80 15.77 10.25
C LYS A 108 -1.69 15.68 11.47
N GLN A 109 -2.16 14.49 11.83
CA GLN A 109 -3.09 14.23 12.93
C GLN A 109 -2.73 12.92 13.63
N PRO A 110 -1.53 12.81 14.24
CA PRO A 110 -1.01 11.56 14.78
C PRO A 110 -1.91 10.95 15.86
N ASP A 111 -2.56 11.77 16.69
CA ASP A 111 -3.44 11.28 17.76
C ASP A 111 -4.67 10.55 17.18
N ILE A 112 -5.26 11.03 16.09
CA ILE A 112 -6.36 10.36 15.41
C ILE A 112 -5.88 9.02 14.85
N PHE A 113 -4.74 8.99 14.18
CA PHE A 113 -4.22 7.76 13.60
C PHE A 113 -3.83 6.72 14.67
N LYS A 114 -3.27 7.13 15.80
CA LYS A 114 -3.00 6.26 16.96
C LYS A 114 -4.30 5.69 17.55
N ASN A 115 -5.34 6.51 17.68
CA ASN A 115 -6.66 6.04 18.12
C ASN A 115 -7.24 4.99 17.17
N TRP A 116 -7.02 5.11 15.85
CA TRP A 116 -7.45 4.09 14.89
C TRP A 116 -6.73 2.76 15.12
N ILE A 117 -5.41 2.78 15.39
CA ILE A 117 -4.65 1.56 15.71
C ILE A 117 -5.24 0.88 16.95
N GLN A 118 -5.57 1.65 18.00
CA GLN A 118 -6.13 1.13 19.24
C GLN A 118 -7.55 0.60 19.08
N GLN A 119 -8.38 1.30 18.30
CA GLN A 119 -9.81 0.97 18.13
C GLN A 119 -10.04 -0.20 17.18
N TYR A 120 -9.31 -0.25 16.07
CA TYR A 120 -9.54 -1.25 15.01
C TYR A 120 -8.52 -2.38 15.01
N GLY A 121 -7.42 -2.22 15.73
CA GLY A 121 -6.34 -3.19 15.79
C GLY A 121 -5.28 -3.03 14.69
N ALA A 122 -4.07 -3.48 14.99
CA ALA A 122 -2.90 -3.37 14.12
C ALA A 122 -2.99 -4.20 12.83
N ASP A 123 -3.92 -5.15 12.77
CA ASP A 123 -4.21 -5.96 11.59
C ASP A 123 -5.09 -5.25 10.56
N LYS A 124 -5.79 -4.18 10.98
CA LYS A 124 -6.69 -3.39 10.13
C LYS A 124 -6.08 -2.11 9.61
N ILE A 125 -5.06 -1.59 10.28
CA ILE A 125 -4.45 -0.30 9.98
C ILE A 125 -3.06 -0.51 9.39
N ILE A 126 -2.82 0.11 8.23
CA ILE A 126 -1.51 0.12 7.57
C ILE A 126 -0.96 1.54 7.63
N LEU A 127 0.30 1.68 8.04
CA LEU A 127 1.02 2.94 7.96
C LEU A 127 1.55 3.14 6.55
N GLY A 128 1.14 4.21 5.88
CA GLY A 128 1.76 4.68 4.65
C GLY A 128 3.00 5.53 4.98
N ALA A 129 4.18 5.03 4.63
CA ALA A 129 5.46 5.69 4.84
C ALA A 129 6.17 5.91 3.49
N ASP A 130 5.55 6.72 2.62
CA ASP A 130 6.07 6.99 1.29
C ASP A 130 7.32 7.86 1.37
N ALA A 131 8.41 7.40 0.75
CA ALA A 131 9.73 7.99 0.86
C ALA A 131 10.04 8.93 -0.31
N MET A 132 10.41 10.16 0.01
CA MET A 132 11.03 11.11 -0.89
C MET A 132 12.33 11.60 -0.24
N ASN A 133 13.49 11.33 -0.85
CA ASN A 133 14.80 11.66 -0.28
C ASN A 133 14.97 11.17 1.18
N GLU A 134 14.52 9.94 1.47
CA GLU A 134 14.52 9.31 2.81
C GLU A 134 13.61 9.97 3.85
N LYS A 135 12.84 10.98 3.50
CA LYS A 135 11.82 11.60 4.34
C LYS A 135 10.43 11.17 3.92
N VAL A 136 9.49 11.23 4.85
CA VAL A 136 8.10 10.86 4.59
C VAL A 136 7.42 11.97 3.78
N ALA A 137 6.86 11.61 2.63
CA ALA A 137 6.05 12.51 1.82
C ALA A 137 4.60 12.56 2.33
N ILE A 138 3.98 13.72 2.18
CA ILE A 138 2.59 13.99 2.60
C ILE A 138 1.82 14.72 1.50
N SER A 139 0.51 14.91 1.72
CA SER A 139 -0.36 15.68 0.80
C SER A 139 -0.43 15.09 -0.61
N GLY A 140 -0.42 13.74 -0.74
CA GLY A 140 -0.38 13.09 -2.06
C GLY A 140 0.95 13.32 -2.78
N TRP A 141 2.06 13.27 -2.01
CA TRP A 141 3.45 13.45 -2.47
C TRP A 141 3.83 14.86 -2.91
N LEU A 142 2.97 15.84 -2.65
CA LEU A 142 3.23 17.25 -3.01
C LEU A 142 4.17 17.96 -2.03
N GLU A 143 4.32 17.41 -0.83
CA GLU A 143 5.12 18.01 0.25
C GLU A 143 6.02 16.94 0.88
N GLU A 144 7.26 17.31 1.20
CA GLU A 144 8.18 16.53 2.01
C GLU A 144 8.00 16.94 3.48
N SER A 145 7.84 15.97 4.38
CA SER A 145 7.81 16.25 5.80
C SER A 145 9.23 16.39 6.38
N LYS A 146 9.33 16.72 7.68
CA LYS A 146 10.61 16.72 8.40
C LYS A 146 10.99 15.33 8.93
N GLU A 147 10.06 14.38 8.90
CA GLU A 147 10.23 13.05 9.47
C GLU A 147 11.03 12.15 8.53
N GLU A 148 12.11 11.56 9.02
CA GLU A 148 12.83 10.50 8.32
C GLU A 148 12.01 9.20 8.36
N VAL A 149 12.01 8.44 7.27
CA VAL A 149 11.16 7.24 7.08
C VAL A 149 11.40 6.20 8.17
N ILE A 150 12.65 5.86 8.50
CA ILE A 150 12.95 4.80 9.47
C ILE A 150 12.53 5.20 10.89
N PRO A 151 12.93 6.36 11.44
CA PRO A 151 12.45 6.81 12.75
C PRO A 151 10.92 6.94 12.83
N PHE A 152 10.27 7.39 11.76
CA PHE A 152 8.83 7.49 11.67
C PHE A 152 8.15 6.12 11.82
N ILE A 153 8.61 5.11 11.08
CA ILE A 153 8.11 3.73 11.18
C ILE A 153 8.32 3.19 12.59
N GLN A 154 9.53 3.35 13.17
CA GLN A 154 9.85 2.88 14.52
C GLN A 154 8.96 3.53 15.60
N ASN A 155 8.63 4.82 15.45
CA ASN A 155 7.73 5.49 16.37
C ASN A 155 6.33 4.87 16.34
N TYR A 156 5.82 4.53 15.15
CA TYR A 156 4.53 3.85 15.03
C TYR A 156 4.56 2.37 15.43
N GLN A 157 5.70 1.69 15.31
CA GLN A 157 5.86 0.34 15.88
C GLN A 157 5.67 0.35 17.40
N LYS A 158 6.17 1.37 18.12
CA LYS A 158 5.95 1.56 19.57
C LYS A 158 4.47 1.75 19.91
N GLU A 159 3.68 2.29 18.98
CA GLU A 159 2.23 2.45 19.12
C GLU A 159 1.43 1.21 18.66
N GLY A 160 2.13 0.13 18.27
CA GLY A 160 1.55 -1.15 17.91
C GLY A 160 1.31 -1.38 16.44
N ILE A 161 1.74 -0.47 15.54
CA ILE A 161 1.62 -0.72 14.08
C ILE A 161 2.42 -1.95 13.68
N GLN A 162 1.83 -2.79 12.82
CA GLN A 162 2.48 -3.98 12.28
C GLN A 162 2.70 -3.88 10.77
N TYR A 163 1.73 -3.36 10.04
CA TYR A 163 1.78 -3.24 8.59
C TYR A 163 2.26 -1.86 8.15
N VAL A 164 3.24 -1.84 7.27
CA VAL A 164 3.77 -0.62 6.67
C VAL A 164 3.85 -0.79 5.16
N ILE A 165 3.25 0.13 4.41
CA ILE A 165 3.53 0.31 2.98
C ILE A 165 4.59 1.40 2.87
N CYS A 166 5.73 1.08 2.25
CA CYS A 166 6.75 2.07 1.93
C CYS A 166 6.91 2.14 0.41
N THR A 167 6.53 3.29 -0.16
CA THR A 167 6.73 3.59 -1.58
C THR A 167 7.97 4.46 -1.73
N ASP A 168 8.97 4.02 -2.50
CA ASP A 168 9.97 4.96 -2.98
C ASP A 168 9.40 5.74 -4.17
N ILE A 169 9.06 7.01 -3.92
CA ILE A 169 8.42 7.89 -4.91
C ILE A 169 9.32 8.12 -6.12
N SER A 170 10.64 8.15 -5.91
CA SER A 170 11.60 8.33 -7.01
C SER A 170 11.53 7.19 -8.04
N LYS A 171 11.10 6.01 -7.59
CA LYS A 171 10.95 4.80 -8.40
C LYS A 171 9.53 4.57 -8.90
N ASP A 172 8.51 5.23 -8.29
CA ASP A 172 7.12 4.96 -8.64
C ASP A 172 6.81 5.31 -10.10
N GLY A 173 6.27 4.32 -10.80
CA GLY A 173 5.95 4.43 -12.23
C GLY A 173 7.16 4.47 -13.19
N MET A 174 8.40 4.35 -12.71
CA MET A 174 9.61 4.43 -13.55
C MET A 174 9.98 3.10 -14.19
N LEU A 175 9.56 1.96 -13.64
CA LEU A 175 9.90 0.62 -14.13
C LEU A 175 11.41 0.35 -14.16
N GLU A 176 12.12 0.83 -13.13
CA GLU A 176 13.59 0.76 -13.00
C GLU A 176 14.05 -0.15 -11.86
N GLY A 177 13.13 -0.92 -11.29
CA GLY A 177 13.36 -1.77 -10.13
C GLY A 177 13.06 -1.08 -8.81
N PRO A 178 12.72 -1.86 -7.76
CA PRO A 178 12.39 -1.37 -6.44
C PRO A 178 13.63 -0.99 -5.63
N SER A 179 13.43 -0.23 -4.56
CA SER A 179 14.50 0.24 -3.67
C SER A 179 14.90 -0.81 -2.63
N PHE A 180 15.57 -1.88 -3.06
CA PHE A 180 16.00 -2.98 -2.18
C PHE A 180 16.77 -2.50 -0.94
N GLU A 181 17.71 -1.55 -1.10
CA GLU A 181 18.52 -1.01 -0.01
C GLU A 181 17.68 -0.29 1.04
N LEU A 182 16.67 0.48 0.61
CA LEU A 182 15.76 1.15 1.54
C LEU A 182 14.96 0.12 2.34
N TYR A 183 14.39 -0.88 1.67
CA TYR A 183 13.59 -1.92 2.33
C TYR A 183 14.44 -2.78 3.27
N GLN A 184 15.67 -3.09 2.89
CA GLN A 184 16.62 -3.80 3.75
C GLN A 184 16.87 -3.00 5.04
N ARG A 185 17.21 -1.72 4.95
CA ARG A 185 17.46 -0.86 6.11
C ARG A 185 16.22 -0.73 7.02
N ILE A 186 15.02 -0.64 6.44
CA ILE A 186 13.77 -0.62 7.21
C ILE A 186 13.61 -1.93 8.00
N LEU A 187 13.79 -3.08 7.35
CA LEU A 187 13.65 -4.39 7.98
C LEU A 187 14.74 -4.66 9.03
N GLU A 188 15.98 -4.21 8.81
CA GLU A 188 17.06 -4.29 9.79
C GLU A 188 16.79 -3.42 11.02
N SER A 189 16.10 -2.30 10.85
CA SER A 189 15.73 -1.37 11.90
C SER A 189 14.49 -1.78 12.72
N ASP A 190 13.85 -2.91 12.38
CA ASP A 190 12.65 -3.42 13.03
C ASP A 190 12.89 -3.60 14.54
N LEU A 191 12.09 -2.90 15.36
CA LEU A 191 12.23 -2.92 16.82
C LEU A 191 12.01 -4.31 17.41
N SER A 192 11.27 -5.20 16.75
CA SER A 192 11.12 -6.59 17.19
C SER A 192 12.45 -7.36 17.18
N ASN A 193 13.44 -6.90 16.42
CA ASN A 193 14.79 -7.49 16.41
C ASN A 193 15.57 -7.20 17.71
N GLN A 194 15.15 -6.21 18.51
CA GLN A 194 15.78 -5.82 19.78
C GLN A 194 15.23 -6.57 20.99
N VAL A 195 14.12 -7.31 20.83
CA VAL A 195 13.51 -8.12 21.88
C VAL A 195 14.21 -9.47 21.97
N CYS A 196 14.50 -9.97 23.20
CA CYS A 196 15.14 -11.26 23.43
C CYS A 196 14.44 -12.39 22.65
N HIS A 197 15.23 -13.34 22.14
CA HIS A 197 14.78 -14.47 21.31
C HIS A 197 13.58 -15.27 21.84
N PHE A 198 13.31 -15.21 23.14
CA PHE A 198 12.25 -15.96 23.81
C PHE A 198 10.84 -15.34 23.69
N GLU A 199 10.76 -14.03 23.34
CA GLU A 199 9.50 -13.27 23.21
C GLU A 199 9.13 -12.92 21.77
N ARG A 200 9.92 -13.36 20.79
CA ARG A 200 9.63 -13.12 19.35
C ARG A 200 8.44 -13.96 18.89
N SER A 201 7.23 -13.41 18.98
CA SER A 201 6.13 -13.95 18.21
C SER A 201 6.20 -13.41 16.77
N ARG A 202 5.75 -14.20 15.78
CA ARG A 202 5.56 -13.71 14.39
C ARG A 202 4.61 -12.50 14.33
N GLU A 203 3.81 -12.30 15.36
CA GLU A 203 2.81 -11.24 15.51
C GLU A 203 3.42 -9.86 15.79
N THR A 204 4.64 -9.78 16.34
CA THR A 204 5.29 -8.51 16.68
C THR A 204 6.23 -7.99 15.59
N ARG A 205 6.54 -8.82 14.56
CA ARG A 205 7.45 -8.44 13.49
C ARG A 205 6.81 -7.43 12.55
N LEU A 206 7.62 -6.47 12.09
CA LEU A 206 7.24 -5.53 11.04
C LEU A 206 6.88 -6.26 9.74
N LYS A 207 5.70 -5.98 9.22
CA LYS A 207 5.16 -6.51 7.97
C LYS A 207 5.28 -5.44 6.90
N LEU A 208 6.48 -5.34 6.31
CA LEU A 208 6.79 -4.36 5.28
C LEU A 208 6.22 -4.79 3.93
N ILE A 209 5.46 -3.90 3.30
CA ILE A 209 4.96 -4.02 1.93
C ILE A 209 5.76 -3.03 1.06
N ALA A 210 6.57 -3.58 0.17
CA ALA A 210 7.39 -2.81 -0.75
C ALA A 210 6.54 -2.22 -1.88
N SER A 211 6.75 -0.96 -2.22
CA SER A 211 6.01 -0.25 -3.27
C SER A 211 6.91 0.69 -4.07
N GLY A 212 6.62 0.83 -5.36
CA GLY A 212 7.39 1.67 -6.30
C GLY A 212 8.46 0.90 -7.05
N GLY A 213 8.53 1.10 -8.35
CA GLY A 213 9.60 0.66 -9.23
C GLY A 213 9.51 -0.76 -9.78
N ILE A 214 8.69 -1.65 -9.24
CA ILE A 214 8.59 -3.03 -9.76
C ILE A 214 8.46 -3.03 -11.28
N SER A 215 9.36 -3.76 -11.93
CA SER A 215 9.50 -3.78 -13.40
C SER A 215 9.52 -5.18 -14.00
N THR A 216 10.05 -6.17 -13.29
CA THR A 216 10.20 -7.55 -13.76
C THR A 216 9.80 -8.57 -12.68
N LEU A 217 9.46 -9.79 -13.12
CA LEU A 217 9.09 -10.87 -12.21
C LEU A 217 10.24 -11.31 -11.29
N ASP A 218 11.49 -11.20 -11.76
CA ASP A 218 12.69 -11.64 -11.03
C ASP A 218 13.01 -10.78 -9.78
N GLU A 219 12.33 -9.67 -9.63
CA GLU A 219 12.43 -8.81 -8.44
C GLU A 219 11.65 -9.36 -7.25
N LEU A 220 10.58 -10.15 -7.51
CA LEU A 220 9.70 -10.66 -6.48
C LEU A 220 10.39 -11.65 -5.53
N PRO A 221 11.17 -12.65 -6.00
CA PRO A 221 11.94 -13.52 -5.12
C PRO A 221 12.91 -12.74 -4.22
N LYS A 222 13.57 -11.72 -4.74
CA LYS A 222 14.53 -10.89 -3.99
C LYS A 222 13.86 -10.13 -2.84
N LEU A 223 12.66 -9.57 -3.07
CA LEU A 223 11.88 -8.94 -2.01
C LEU A 223 11.42 -9.94 -0.95
N ALA A 224 11.05 -11.16 -1.38
CA ALA A 224 10.69 -12.23 -0.45
C ALA A 224 11.88 -12.68 0.40
N GLU A 225 13.08 -12.81 -0.18
CA GLU A 225 14.34 -13.14 0.51
C GLU A 225 14.74 -12.05 1.52
N LEU A 226 14.54 -10.77 1.21
CA LEU A 226 14.72 -9.67 2.16
C LEU A 226 13.76 -9.78 3.36
N GLY A 227 12.65 -10.47 3.22
CA GLY A 227 11.65 -10.64 4.26
C GLY A 227 10.48 -9.67 4.17
N CYS A 228 10.24 -9.05 3.01
CA CYS A 228 9.04 -8.25 2.77
C CYS A 228 7.79 -9.14 2.91
N GLU A 229 6.77 -8.62 3.58
CA GLU A 229 5.45 -9.26 3.72
C GLU A 229 4.71 -9.30 2.39
N GLY A 230 4.85 -8.23 1.60
CA GLY A 230 4.21 -8.10 0.31
C GLY A 230 4.91 -7.11 -0.60
N THR A 231 4.43 -7.05 -1.85
CA THR A 231 4.81 -6.01 -2.79
C THR A 231 3.63 -5.52 -3.59
N ILE A 232 3.54 -4.20 -3.77
CA ILE A 232 2.55 -3.56 -4.63
C ILE A 232 3.09 -3.50 -6.05
N ILE A 233 2.28 -3.96 -7.00
CA ILE A 233 2.62 -3.97 -8.42
C ILE A 233 1.56 -3.15 -9.17
N GLY A 234 1.97 -2.01 -9.72
CA GLY A 234 1.11 -1.13 -10.49
C GLY A 234 1.44 -1.18 -11.99
N LYS A 235 2.18 -0.20 -12.45
CA LYS A 235 2.47 0.08 -13.87
C LYS A 235 3.02 -1.12 -14.64
N ALA A 236 3.81 -2.00 -14.02
CA ALA A 236 4.37 -3.18 -14.68
C ALA A 236 3.29 -4.14 -15.21
N ILE A 237 2.15 -4.27 -14.52
CA ILE A 237 1.01 -5.06 -14.99
C ILE A 237 0.33 -4.35 -16.17
N TYR A 238 0.01 -3.08 -16.01
CA TYR A 238 -0.74 -2.31 -17.01
C TYR A 238 0.03 -2.07 -18.31
N GLU A 239 1.36 -1.98 -18.24
CA GLU A 239 2.24 -1.84 -19.42
C GLU A 239 2.69 -3.21 -19.99
N GLY A 240 2.18 -4.33 -19.44
CA GLY A 240 2.44 -5.68 -19.94
C GLY A 240 3.86 -6.21 -19.68
N ARG A 241 4.63 -5.55 -18.80
CA ARG A 241 5.96 -6.05 -18.40
C ARG A 241 5.87 -7.31 -17.55
N ILE A 242 4.83 -7.40 -16.72
CA ILE A 242 4.49 -8.58 -15.95
C ILE A 242 3.04 -8.94 -16.29
N SER A 243 2.84 -10.08 -16.94
CA SER A 243 1.50 -10.56 -17.26
C SER A 243 0.82 -11.21 -16.04
N LEU A 244 -0.51 -11.19 -16.00
CA LEU A 244 -1.27 -11.85 -14.94
C LEU A 244 -0.99 -13.37 -14.91
N LYS A 245 -0.75 -13.98 -16.06
CA LYS A 245 -0.39 -15.41 -16.15
C LYS A 245 0.97 -15.71 -15.51
N GLN A 246 1.93 -14.79 -15.61
CA GLN A 246 3.21 -14.93 -14.91
C GLN A 246 3.04 -14.84 -13.39
N LEU A 247 2.18 -13.90 -12.91
CA LEU A 247 1.87 -13.78 -11.49
C LEU A 247 1.13 -15.01 -10.97
N GLU A 248 0.16 -15.54 -11.70
CA GLU A 248 -0.53 -16.79 -11.38
C GLU A 248 0.46 -17.94 -11.20
N ASN A 249 1.36 -18.14 -12.17
CA ASN A 249 2.40 -19.17 -12.11
C ASN A 249 3.39 -18.96 -10.95
N TYR A 250 3.64 -17.71 -10.56
CA TYR A 250 4.48 -17.39 -9.40
C TYR A 250 3.76 -17.73 -8.10
N ILE A 251 2.49 -17.33 -7.97
CA ILE A 251 1.66 -17.56 -6.76
C ILE A 251 1.48 -19.06 -6.49
N ILE A 252 1.28 -19.89 -7.54
CA ILE A 252 1.11 -21.34 -7.39
C ILE A 252 2.38 -22.01 -6.81
N LYS A 253 3.54 -21.37 -6.93
CA LYS A 253 4.83 -21.90 -6.44
C LYS A 253 5.20 -21.44 -5.03
N LEU A 254 4.43 -20.50 -4.45
CA LEU A 254 4.60 -20.01 -3.08
C LEU A 254 3.99 -20.97 -2.07
#